data_00b2ac4cda56206790b2d1907bc8924a
#
_entry.id   00b2ac4cda56206790b2d1907bc8924a
#
_cell.length_a   1.000
_cell.length_b   1.000
_cell.length_c   1.000
_cell.angle_alpha   90.00
_cell.angle_beta   90.00
_cell.angle_gamma   90.00
#
_symmetry.space_group_name_H-M   'P 1'
#
loop_
_entity.id
_entity.type
_entity.pdbx_description
1 polymer ?
#
loop_
_entity_poly.entity_id
_entity_poly.type
_entity_poly.pdbx_seq_one_letter_code
_entity_poly.pdbx_strand_id
1 'polypeptide(L)'
;MKTYPFLLSISLLLVGASFSCKNDESNGLTPNSNSIELCGVKNPLKNLTWLSTEIQKFGTGESSQRLNGVVLYEYKGANVVEVQCGLCSSTNIHQYKCDGTLYDFTDPNIFQDYIKNRKKIELIFGTEIWK
;
A
#
# COMPACT_ATOMS: atom_id res chain seq x y z
N MET A 1 -65.40 -29.57 40.86
CA MET A 1 -64.99 -29.11 39.51
C MET A 1 -63.77 -28.21 39.65
N LYS A 2 -62.58 -28.72 39.30
CA LYS A 2 -61.32 -27.93 39.37
C LYS A 2 -60.87 -27.63 37.95
N THR A 3 -60.91 -26.39 37.57
CA THR A 3 -60.40 -25.87 36.31
C THR A 3 -58.93 -25.54 36.45
N TYR A 4 -58.10 -26.17 35.64
CA TYR A 4 -56.67 -25.83 35.54
C TYR A 4 -56.47 -24.83 34.40
N PRO A 5 -55.75 -23.73 34.60
CA PRO A 5 -55.36 -22.84 33.52
C PRO A 5 -54.11 -23.37 32.85
N PHE A 6 -54.17 -23.47 31.52
CA PHE A 6 -53.13 -23.89 30.62
C PHE A 6 -52.15 -22.72 30.43
N LEU A 7 -50.93 -22.84 31.00
CA LEU A 7 -49.86 -21.89 30.80
C LEU A 7 -49.18 -22.16 29.47
N LEU A 8 -49.47 -21.32 28.49
CA LEU A 8 -48.76 -21.26 27.22
C LEU A 8 -47.39 -20.59 27.43
N SER A 9 -46.34 -21.39 27.43
CA SER A 9 -44.94 -20.96 27.44
C SER A 9 -44.55 -20.53 26.04
N ILE A 10 -44.49 -19.23 25.80
CA ILE A 10 -43.96 -18.66 24.55
C ILE A 10 -42.43 -18.62 24.68
N SER A 11 -41.76 -19.57 24.07
CA SER A 11 -40.29 -19.55 23.91
C SER A 11 -39.93 -18.55 22.82
N LEU A 12 -39.46 -17.38 23.24
CA LEU A 12 -38.89 -16.35 22.35
C LEU A 12 -37.47 -16.75 21.93
N LEU A 13 -37.36 -17.32 20.73
CA LEU A 13 -36.07 -17.60 20.09
C LEU A 13 -35.42 -16.27 19.63
N LEU A 14 -34.49 -15.78 20.43
CA LEU A 14 -33.58 -14.71 20.05
C LEU A 14 -32.55 -15.26 19.05
N VAL A 15 -32.82 -15.05 17.76
CA VAL A 15 -31.82 -15.24 16.71
C VAL A 15 -30.82 -14.09 16.80
N GLY A 16 -29.70 -14.33 17.47
CA GLY A 16 -28.56 -13.43 17.48
C GLY A 16 -27.90 -13.41 16.11
N ALA A 17 -28.22 -12.40 15.31
CA ALA A 17 -27.45 -12.09 14.11
C ALA A 17 -26.06 -11.57 14.54
N SER A 18 -25.08 -12.47 14.57
CA SER A 18 -23.68 -12.08 14.70
C SER A 18 -23.25 -11.38 13.43
N PHE A 19 -23.34 -10.04 13.40
CA PHE A 19 -22.62 -9.24 12.42
C PHE A 19 -21.13 -9.35 12.73
N SER A 20 -20.49 -10.31 12.09
CA SER A 20 -19.04 -10.35 12.01
C SER A 20 -18.61 -9.16 11.13
N CYS A 21 -18.34 -8.01 11.73
CA CYS A 21 -17.55 -6.99 11.10
C CYS A 21 -16.16 -7.60 10.85
N LYS A 22 -15.92 -8.06 9.63
CA LYS A 22 -14.54 -8.19 9.15
C LYS A 22 -13.99 -6.77 9.11
N ASN A 23 -13.24 -6.42 10.13
CA ASN A 23 -12.31 -5.32 10.06
C ASN A 23 -11.24 -5.74 9.06
N ASP A 24 -11.44 -5.42 7.77
CA ASP A 24 -10.33 -5.25 6.87
C ASP A 24 -9.57 -4.03 7.43
N GLU A 25 -8.56 -4.30 8.22
CA GLU A 25 -7.53 -3.32 8.52
C GLU A 25 -6.83 -3.00 7.20
N SER A 26 -7.46 -2.13 6.41
CA SER A 26 -6.74 -1.46 5.35
C SER A 26 -5.69 -0.63 6.08
N ASN A 27 -4.42 -0.87 5.77
CA ASN A 27 -3.28 -0.11 6.30
C ASN A 27 -3.34 1.40 5.98
N GLY A 28 -4.50 1.93 5.63
CA GLY A 28 -4.74 3.34 5.30
C GLY A 28 -4.11 3.79 3.98
N LEU A 29 -3.46 2.89 3.25
CA LEU A 29 -2.83 3.18 1.96
C LEU A 29 -3.84 2.97 0.83
N THR A 30 -4.11 4.04 0.07
CA THR A 30 -5.00 3.98 -1.09
C THR A 30 -4.17 4.04 -2.37
N PRO A 31 -4.21 3.01 -3.22
CA PRO A 31 -3.53 3.04 -4.50
C PRO A 31 -4.17 4.05 -5.46
N ASN A 32 -3.40 4.57 -6.40
CA ASN A 32 -3.92 5.48 -7.43
C ASN A 32 -4.84 4.77 -8.43
N SER A 33 -4.77 3.43 -8.51
CA SER A 33 -5.64 2.59 -9.31
C SER A 33 -5.84 1.22 -8.65
N ASN A 34 -7.05 0.68 -8.70
CA ASN A 34 -7.37 -0.65 -8.15
C ASN A 34 -6.82 -1.82 -8.99
N SER A 35 -6.33 -1.55 -10.20
CA SER A 35 -5.80 -2.57 -11.12
C SER A 35 -4.27 -2.63 -11.16
N ILE A 36 -3.60 -1.89 -10.29
CA ILE A 36 -2.15 -1.79 -10.29
C ILE A 36 -1.50 -3.13 -9.95
N GLU A 37 -0.54 -3.50 -10.80
CA GLU A 37 0.37 -4.63 -10.58
C GLU A 37 1.80 -4.09 -10.50
N LEU A 38 2.53 -4.51 -9.46
CA LEU A 38 3.93 -4.15 -9.27
C LEU A 38 4.76 -5.41 -9.16
N CYS A 39 5.74 -5.57 -10.05
CA CYS A 39 6.62 -6.74 -10.03
C CYS A 39 5.86 -8.09 -10.07
N GLY A 40 4.77 -8.18 -10.82
CA GLY A 40 3.92 -9.37 -10.89
C GLY A 40 2.98 -9.56 -9.69
N VAL A 41 2.94 -8.61 -8.76
CA VAL A 41 2.08 -8.67 -7.57
C VAL A 41 0.92 -7.70 -7.71
N LYS A 42 -0.31 -8.22 -7.72
CA LYS A 42 -1.54 -7.43 -7.69
C LYS A 42 -1.75 -6.84 -6.30
N ASN A 43 -2.35 -5.64 -6.27
CA ASN A 43 -2.58 -4.90 -5.03
C ASN A 43 -1.29 -4.75 -4.19
N PRO A 44 -0.22 -4.18 -4.75
CA PRO A 44 1.12 -4.20 -4.15
C PRO A 44 1.17 -3.53 -2.77
N LEU A 45 0.36 -2.51 -2.52
CA LEU A 45 0.31 -1.83 -1.22
C LEU A 45 -0.22 -2.74 -0.10
N LYS A 46 -0.97 -3.79 -0.45
CA LYS A 46 -1.48 -4.77 0.51
C LYS A 46 -0.58 -6.01 0.57
N ASN A 47 -0.06 -6.45 -0.57
CA ASN A 47 0.57 -7.75 -0.74
C ASN A 47 2.10 -7.72 -0.70
N LEU A 48 2.73 -6.54 -0.83
CA LEU A 48 4.16 -6.35 -0.64
C LEU A 48 4.41 -5.68 0.73
N THR A 49 4.64 -6.48 1.74
CA THR A 49 4.83 -6.00 3.13
C THR A 49 5.96 -4.98 3.25
N TRP A 50 7.08 -5.21 2.54
CA TRP A 50 8.20 -4.28 2.54
C TRP A 50 7.79 -2.90 2.02
N LEU A 51 6.98 -2.84 0.95
CA LEU A 51 6.54 -1.59 0.33
C LEU A 51 5.60 -0.82 1.27
N SER A 52 4.61 -1.49 1.85
CA SER A 52 3.72 -0.85 2.82
C SER A 52 4.47 -0.35 4.06
N THR A 53 5.49 -1.06 4.51
CA THR A 53 6.35 -0.65 5.62
C THR A 53 7.14 0.61 5.27
N GLU A 54 7.72 0.70 4.06
CA GLU A 54 8.46 1.90 3.63
C GLU A 54 7.54 3.12 3.54
N ILE A 55 6.35 2.96 2.96
CA ILE A 55 5.39 4.06 2.84
C ILE A 55 4.90 4.53 4.21
N GLN A 56 4.64 3.61 5.15
CA GLN A 56 4.18 3.96 6.50
C GLN A 56 5.16 4.84 7.29
N LYS A 57 6.45 4.77 6.98
CA LYS A 57 7.46 5.66 7.59
C LYS A 57 7.18 7.14 7.33
N PHE A 58 6.50 7.46 6.25
CA PHE A 58 6.13 8.84 5.87
C PHE A 58 4.71 9.23 6.30
N GLY A 59 3.96 8.31 6.90
CA GLY A 59 2.55 8.50 7.25
C GLY A 59 1.60 8.10 6.10
N THR A 60 0.32 7.94 6.45
CA THR A 60 -0.72 7.39 5.54
C THR A 60 -1.86 8.34 5.20
N GLY A 61 -1.91 9.53 5.82
CA GLY A 61 -2.97 10.52 5.59
C GLY A 61 -2.87 11.24 4.24
N GLU A 62 -3.91 12.00 3.87
CA GLU A 62 -3.93 12.77 2.61
C GLU A 62 -2.72 13.69 2.44
N SER A 63 -2.28 14.36 3.51
CA SER A 63 -1.10 15.22 3.47
C SER A 63 0.15 14.43 3.10
N SER A 64 0.28 13.20 3.62
CA SER A 64 1.38 12.31 3.28
C SER A 64 1.34 11.91 1.80
N GLN A 65 0.17 11.59 1.24
CA GLN A 65 0.03 11.22 -0.17
C GLN A 65 0.35 12.37 -1.13
N ARG A 66 0.19 13.63 -0.71
CA ARG A 66 0.58 14.80 -1.51
C ARG A 66 2.08 15.05 -1.51
N LEU A 67 2.77 14.64 -0.44
CA LEU A 67 4.20 14.87 -0.23
C LEU A 67 5.07 13.65 -0.53
N ASN A 68 4.46 12.51 -0.80
CA ASN A 68 5.17 11.27 -1.04
C ASN A 68 4.54 10.52 -2.21
N GLY A 69 5.34 9.66 -2.85
CA GLY A 69 4.86 8.84 -3.95
C GLY A 69 5.62 7.54 -4.08
N VAL A 70 5.02 6.60 -4.79
CA VAL A 70 5.69 5.38 -5.23
C VAL A 70 5.54 5.30 -6.73
N VAL A 71 6.66 5.28 -7.41
CA VAL A 71 6.72 5.23 -8.88
C VAL A 71 7.50 4.00 -9.31
N LEU A 72 6.93 3.27 -10.26
CA LEU A 72 7.61 2.19 -10.94
C LEU A 72 8.33 2.75 -12.17
N TYR A 73 9.63 2.49 -12.25
CA TYR A 73 10.46 2.76 -13.41
C TYR A 73 11.04 1.49 -14.01
N GLU A 74 11.38 1.52 -15.27
CA GLU A 74 12.30 0.58 -15.92
C GLU A 74 13.67 1.25 -16.07
N TYR A 75 14.72 0.55 -15.69
CA TYR A 75 16.09 0.97 -15.89
C TYR A 75 16.97 -0.22 -16.29
N LYS A 76 17.60 -0.15 -17.45
CA LYS A 76 18.43 -1.24 -18.02
C LYS A 76 17.71 -2.60 -18.04
N GLY A 77 16.41 -2.60 -18.37
CA GLY A 77 15.59 -3.81 -18.44
C GLY A 77 15.14 -4.37 -17.09
N ALA A 78 15.41 -3.70 -16.00
CA ALA A 78 14.97 -4.09 -14.67
C ALA A 78 13.95 -3.11 -14.07
N ASN A 79 13.02 -3.61 -13.27
CA ASN A 79 12.09 -2.79 -12.53
C ASN A 79 12.78 -2.13 -11.34
N VAL A 80 12.55 -0.84 -11.17
CA VAL A 80 13.00 -0.03 -10.03
C VAL A 80 11.78 0.59 -9.39
N VAL A 81 11.55 0.28 -8.13
CA VAL A 81 10.48 0.86 -7.32
C VAL A 81 11.06 2.03 -6.56
N GLU A 82 10.66 3.25 -6.92
CA GLU A 82 11.15 4.45 -6.27
C GLU A 82 10.13 4.96 -5.26
N VAL A 83 10.50 4.96 -3.98
CA VAL A 83 9.67 5.48 -2.88
C VAL A 83 10.09 6.92 -2.65
N GLN A 84 9.34 7.86 -3.24
CA GLN A 84 9.65 9.27 -3.24
C GLN A 84 9.14 9.96 -1.97
N CYS A 85 9.98 10.81 -1.38
CA CYS A 85 9.68 11.59 -0.20
C CYS A 85 9.98 13.07 -0.43
N GLY A 86 8.95 13.92 -0.32
CA GLY A 86 9.08 15.35 -0.55
C GLY A 86 9.84 16.10 0.56
N LEU A 87 9.99 15.50 1.73
CA LEU A 87 10.67 16.11 2.87
C LEU A 87 12.03 15.45 3.18
N CYS A 88 12.44 14.44 2.40
CA CYS A 88 13.71 13.77 2.60
C CYS A 88 14.86 14.55 1.97
N SER A 89 16.01 14.55 2.64
CA SER A 89 17.21 15.28 2.19
C SER A 89 18.04 14.54 1.13
N SER A 90 17.76 13.25 0.90
CA SER A 90 18.49 12.41 -0.04
C SER A 90 17.54 11.65 -0.95
N THR A 91 17.87 11.57 -2.25
CA THR A 91 17.03 10.90 -3.25
C THR A 91 17.61 9.57 -3.74
N ASN A 92 18.89 9.30 -3.52
CA ASN A 92 19.60 8.14 -4.07
C ASN A 92 19.55 6.88 -3.20
N ILE A 93 18.78 6.89 -2.12
CA ILE A 93 18.62 5.78 -1.16
C ILE A 93 17.18 5.27 -1.08
N HIS A 94 16.36 5.58 -2.07
CA HIS A 94 14.92 5.28 -2.06
C HIS A 94 14.50 4.43 -3.27
N GLN A 95 15.46 3.80 -3.94
CA GLN A 95 15.22 2.94 -5.08
C GLN A 95 15.37 1.48 -4.67
N TYR A 96 14.33 0.70 -4.88
CA TYR A 96 14.22 -0.68 -4.44
C TYR A 96 14.05 -1.63 -5.63
N LYS A 97 14.59 -2.82 -5.50
CA LYS A 97 14.23 -3.97 -6.33
C LYS A 97 12.86 -4.50 -5.96
N CYS A 98 12.31 -5.41 -6.76
CA CYS A 98 11.01 -6.02 -6.50
C CYS A 98 10.93 -6.80 -5.18
N ASP A 99 12.04 -7.29 -4.69
CA ASP A 99 12.16 -8.01 -3.40
C ASP A 99 12.30 -7.08 -2.18
N GLY A 100 12.34 -5.76 -2.39
CA GLY A 100 12.50 -4.76 -1.33
C GLY A 100 13.95 -4.48 -0.95
N THR A 101 14.93 -5.07 -1.63
CA THR A 101 16.32 -4.69 -1.43
C THR A 101 16.65 -3.39 -2.16
N LEU A 102 17.48 -2.55 -1.54
CA LEU A 102 17.92 -1.30 -2.14
C LEU A 102 18.82 -1.53 -3.36
N TYR A 103 18.64 -0.67 -4.37
CA TYR A 103 19.67 -0.49 -5.37
C TYR A 103 20.88 0.24 -4.78
N ASP A 104 22.07 -0.14 -5.21
CA ASP A 104 23.28 0.61 -4.87
C ASP A 104 23.46 1.76 -5.87
N PHE A 105 22.99 2.92 -5.49
CA PHE A 105 23.17 4.19 -6.21
C PHE A 105 24.07 5.16 -5.44
N THR A 106 24.99 4.64 -4.63
CA THR A 106 25.94 5.46 -3.87
C THR A 106 26.96 6.14 -4.77
N ASP A 107 27.29 5.55 -5.92
CA ASP A 107 28.10 6.21 -6.95
C ASP A 107 27.26 7.30 -7.67
N PRO A 108 27.64 8.58 -7.59
CA PRO A 108 26.90 9.67 -8.22
C PRO A 108 26.74 9.52 -9.73
N ASN A 109 27.73 8.91 -10.43
CA ASN A 109 27.65 8.72 -11.87
C ASN A 109 26.61 7.67 -12.25
N ILE A 110 26.52 6.57 -11.46
CA ILE A 110 25.50 5.53 -11.64
C ILE A 110 24.12 6.10 -11.35
N PHE A 111 23.99 6.90 -10.29
CA PHE A 111 22.72 7.54 -9.97
C PHE A 111 22.29 8.55 -11.04
N GLN A 112 23.19 9.35 -11.57
CA GLN A 112 22.90 10.29 -12.68
C GLN A 112 22.49 9.55 -13.96
N ASP A 113 23.16 8.42 -14.27
CA ASP A 113 22.78 7.57 -15.40
C ASP A 113 21.37 6.99 -15.21
N TYR A 114 21.02 6.54 -13.98
CA TYR A 114 19.68 6.12 -13.63
C TYR A 114 18.65 7.24 -13.86
N ILE A 115 18.85 8.41 -13.29
CA ILE A 115 17.93 9.54 -13.43
C ILE A 115 17.73 9.91 -14.91
N LYS A 116 18.80 9.92 -15.72
CA LYS A 116 18.73 10.27 -17.14
C LYS A 116 18.05 9.22 -18.00
N ASN A 117 18.21 7.94 -17.68
CA ASN A 117 17.83 6.85 -18.58
C ASN A 117 16.66 6.00 -18.05
N ARG A 118 16.14 6.30 -16.85
CA ARG A 118 14.94 5.62 -16.33
C ARG A 118 13.71 5.95 -17.17
N LYS A 119 12.85 4.97 -17.36
CA LYS A 119 11.57 5.14 -18.03
C LYS A 119 10.45 4.91 -17.03
N LYS A 120 9.60 5.91 -16.83
CA LYS A 120 8.43 5.76 -15.98
C LYS A 120 7.47 4.75 -16.58
N ILE A 121 7.05 3.78 -15.77
CA ILE A 121 6.01 2.82 -16.10
C ILE A 121 4.69 3.29 -15.49
N GLU A 122 4.63 3.46 -14.15
CA GLU A 122 3.38 3.78 -13.47
C GLU A 122 3.60 4.50 -12.14
N LEU A 123 2.63 5.34 -11.77
CA LEU A 123 2.50 5.92 -10.43
C LEU A 123 1.61 5.01 -9.58
N ILE A 124 2.21 4.30 -8.64
CA ILE A 124 1.55 3.29 -7.81
C ILE A 124 0.76 3.93 -6.67
N PHE A 125 1.34 4.95 -6.02
CA PHE A 125 0.79 5.59 -4.83
C PHE A 125 1.18 7.06 -4.78
N GLY A 126 0.26 7.91 -4.27
CA GLY A 126 0.53 9.30 -3.94
C GLY A 126 0.82 10.19 -5.15
N THR A 127 1.83 11.02 -5.03
CA THR A 127 2.22 12.04 -6.02
C THR A 127 3.66 11.82 -6.46
N GLU A 128 3.93 11.96 -7.75
CA GLU A 128 5.30 11.94 -8.26
C GLU A 128 6.01 13.25 -7.88
N ILE A 129 7.01 13.13 -7.03
CA ILE A 129 7.75 14.26 -6.45
C ILE A 129 9.02 14.57 -7.25
N TRP A 130 9.78 13.52 -7.61
CA TRP A 130 11.07 13.65 -8.30
C TRP A 130 10.90 13.38 -9.80
N LYS A 131 10.72 14.45 -10.58
CA LYS A 131 10.55 14.40 -12.03
C LYS A 131 11.89 14.45 -12.77
#